data_f76f4a0149321428e64e658d6d7ccdf1
#
_entry.id   f76f4a0149321428e64e658d6d7ccdf1
#
_cell.length_a   1.000
_cell.length_b   1.000
_cell.length_c   1.000
_cell.angle_alpha   90.00
_cell.angle_beta   90.00
_cell.angle_gamma   90.00
#
_symmetry.space_group_name_H-M   'P 1'
#
loop_
_entity.id
_entity.type
_entity.pdbx_description
1 polymer ?
#
loop_
_entity_poly.entity_id
_entity_poly.type
_entity_poly.pdbx_seq_one_letter_code
_entity_poly.pdbx_strand_id
1 'polypeptide(L)'
;MTGFVIGVDRNQGTMFPAQLEDYVAQDNPVRVIDLFVDQLDLAKLGFGGVTPKDMGRPAYHPAVMLKIYVYGYLNRVQSSRRLERECQRNVEAMWLTGCLAPDFKTIADFRKDNGPAIRKVCREFIMVCGRAGLLAAATVAIDGSKFKAVNSRDRNFTKAKIAKRLEQIEASIARYLCELETADRQPSTPEIKITRLNGKIAKLKQEIERMKTIGVELAGAEDTQISLTDPDARSMQGTGKATGTVGYNVQCAVETKHHLIVAHEVTNAVNDRHQLSGMAAKAKEALGAETIEALADRGFHDGKELLACDQAGVTAYVPSFSTSNAKAEGRFDKRDFVYKADEDVYLCPAGERLTYRFTNKEDGKVLRRYSTTACSACPLKEQCTTGKERRIARWEHEAVLEAAQDRLGRNPDMMTVRRSTVEHTFGTLKFWMGSAHFLMKTLHNVKTEMSLHVLSYNMKRVMKILGVPGLLQAMDVAAYLSLFARIGVRGALKRPKSPSEPSPRDPRPVREIRAYAATSLRRGLANPGETDFSHHLGR
;
A
#
# COMPACT_ATOMS: atom_id res chain seq x y z
N MET A 1 -10.33 -1.67 -54.43
CA MET A 1 -10.99 -0.52 -53.77
C MET A 1 -9.90 0.29 -53.09
N THR A 2 -9.55 1.42 -53.65
CA THR A 2 -8.56 2.38 -53.10
C THR A 2 -9.36 3.53 -52.50
N GLY A 3 -9.55 3.53 -51.18
CA GLY A 3 -10.24 4.62 -50.47
C GLY A 3 -10.06 4.50 -48.97
N PHE A 4 -10.15 5.64 -48.27
CA PHE A 4 -10.16 5.68 -46.81
C PHE A 4 -11.50 5.20 -46.26
N VAL A 5 -11.50 4.66 -45.03
CA VAL A 5 -12.73 4.40 -44.28
C VAL A 5 -13.35 5.75 -43.93
N ILE A 6 -14.59 5.97 -44.39
CA ILE A 6 -15.30 7.25 -44.16
C ILE A 6 -16.20 7.09 -42.93
N GLY A 7 -16.14 8.04 -42.01
CA GLY A 7 -17.03 8.11 -40.85
C GLY A 7 -18.44 8.56 -41.22
N VAL A 8 -19.37 8.45 -40.29
CA VAL A 8 -20.77 8.91 -40.44
C VAL A 8 -20.82 10.45 -40.42
N ASP A 9 -21.66 11.03 -41.28
CA ASP A 9 -21.91 12.48 -41.27
C ASP A 9 -22.50 12.93 -39.92
N ARG A 10 -21.95 14.00 -39.39
CA ARG A 10 -22.38 14.57 -38.08
C ARG A 10 -23.85 15.00 -38.04
N ASN A 11 -24.42 15.32 -39.19
CA ASN A 11 -25.81 15.77 -39.36
C ASN A 11 -26.74 14.64 -39.78
N GLN A 12 -26.24 13.41 -39.90
CA GLN A 12 -27.04 12.26 -40.27
C GLN A 12 -27.95 11.88 -39.10
N GLY A 13 -29.27 12.11 -39.26
CA GLY A 13 -30.28 11.62 -38.35
C GLY A 13 -30.43 10.11 -38.41
N THR A 14 -30.58 9.46 -37.29
CA THR A 14 -30.93 8.03 -37.21
C THR A 14 -32.43 7.89 -36.97
N MET A 15 -33.06 6.91 -37.61
CA MET A 15 -34.50 6.65 -37.46
C MET A 15 -34.85 6.22 -36.01
N PHE A 16 -33.93 5.48 -35.37
CA PHE A 16 -34.01 5.12 -33.96
C PHE A 16 -32.83 5.75 -33.24
N PRO A 17 -33.06 6.54 -32.16
CA PRO A 17 -31.96 7.08 -31.37
C PRO A 17 -31.19 5.94 -30.70
N ALA A 18 -29.88 5.97 -30.79
CA ALA A 18 -29.03 5.02 -30.10
C ALA A 18 -29.20 5.13 -28.58
N GLN A 19 -29.31 3.99 -27.90
CA GLN A 19 -29.37 3.95 -26.45
C GLN A 19 -27.93 3.96 -25.90
N LEU A 20 -27.74 4.40 -24.66
CA LEU A 20 -26.44 4.33 -24.00
C LEU A 20 -25.88 2.90 -23.94
N GLU A 21 -26.77 1.91 -23.85
CA GLU A 21 -26.45 0.49 -23.85
C GLU A 21 -25.73 0.05 -25.12
N ASP A 22 -26.06 0.64 -26.26
CA ASP A 22 -25.48 0.29 -27.58
C ASP A 22 -23.99 0.69 -27.68
N TYR A 23 -23.54 1.63 -26.84
CA TYR A 23 -22.16 2.12 -26.82
C TYR A 23 -21.25 1.40 -25.84
N VAL A 24 -21.79 0.55 -24.96
CA VAL A 24 -21.02 -0.16 -23.92
C VAL A 24 -21.07 -1.66 -24.17
N ALA A 25 -19.95 -2.20 -24.66
CA ALA A 25 -19.84 -3.63 -24.95
C ALA A 25 -20.09 -4.51 -23.70
N GLN A 26 -20.50 -5.77 -23.93
CA GLN A 26 -20.83 -6.69 -22.82
C GLN A 26 -19.61 -7.07 -21.96
N ASP A 27 -18.42 -6.96 -22.49
CA ASP A 27 -17.13 -7.18 -21.82
C ASP A 27 -16.46 -5.88 -21.35
N ASN A 28 -17.19 -4.76 -21.33
CA ASN A 28 -16.66 -3.49 -20.87
C ASN A 28 -16.47 -3.49 -19.33
N PRO A 29 -15.30 -3.05 -18.81
CA PRO A 29 -15.02 -2.97 -17.38
C PRO A 29 -16.05 -2.18 -16.53
N VAL A 30 -16.79 -1.23 -17.11
CA VAL A 30 -17.78 -0.45 -16.36
C VAL A 30 -18.93 -1.31 -15.87
N ARG A 31 -19.25 -2.41 -16.55
CA ARG A 31 -20.28 -3.37 -16.11
C ARG A 31 -19.90 -4.05 -14.80
N VAL A 32 -18.61 -4.31 -14.59
CA VAL A 32 -18.10 -4.82 -13.31
C VAL A 32 -18.30 -3.81 -12.19
N ILE A 33 -18.06 -2.53 -12.47
CA ILE A 33 -18.28 -1.46 -11.48
C ILE A 33 -19.75 -1.37 -11.11
N ASP A 34 -20.61 -1.38 -12.12
CA ASP A 34 -22.05 -1.26 -11.97
C ASP A 34 -22.59 -2.38 -11.09
N LEU A 35 -22.39 -3.63 -11.51
CA LEU A 35 -22.84 -4.82 -10.80
C LEU A 35 -22.26 -4.88 -9.36
N PHE A 36 -20.98 -4.61 -9.20
CA PHE A 36 -20.33 -4.66 -7.89
C PHE A 36 -20.96 -3.66 -6.91
N VAL A 37 -21.15 -2.41 -7.33
CA VAL A 37 -21.70 -1.36 -6.46
C VAL A 37 -23.17 -1.60 -6.15
N ASP A 38 -23.95 -2.11 -7.12
CA ASP A 38 -25.37 -2.38 -6.92
C ASP A 38 -25.65 -3.57 -5.99
N GLN A 39 -24.69 -4.48 -5.84
CA GLN A 39 -24.77 -5.58 -4.87
C GLN A 39 -24.38 -5.18 -3.43
N LEU A 40 -23.83 -3.96 -3.22
CA LEU A 40 -23.43 -3.49 -1.89
C LEU A 40 -24.65 -3.04 -1.06
N ASP A 41 -24.70 -3.48 0.19
CA ASP A 41 -25.60 -2.90 1.19
C ASP A 41 -24.99 -1.61 1.73
N LEU A 42 -25.22 -0.50 1.03
CA LEU A 42 -24.62 0.79 1.34
C LEU A 42 -25.02 1.32 2.72
N ALA A 43 -26.23 1.00 3.20
CA ALA A 43 -26.69 1.38 4.53
C ALA A 43 -25.88 0.67 5.62
N LYS A 44 -25.70 -0.65 5.49
CA LYS A 44 -24.89 -1.48 6.41
C LYS A 44 -23.42 -1.08 6.39
N LEU A 45 -22.89 -0.66 5.26
CA LEU A 45 -21.54 -0.14 5.13
C LEU A 45 -21.37 1.21 5.82
N GLY A 46 -22.46 1.95 6.03
CA GLY A 46 -22.50 3.23 6.73
C GLY A 46 -22.35 4.44 5.81
N PHE A 47 -22.77 4.32 4.54
CA PHE A 47 -22.88 5.48 3.64
C PHE A 47 -23.99 6.41 4.07
N GLY A 48 -23.71 7.72 4.07
CA GLY A 48 -24.73 8.75 4.24
C GLY A 48 -25.58 8.91 2.98
N GLY A 49 -26.86 9.29 3.16
CA GLY A 49 -27.76 9.64 2.04
C GLY A 49 -28.29 8.43 1.25
N VAL A 50 -28.28 7.23 1.82
CA VAL A 50 -28.95 6.05 1.22
C VAL A 50 -30.46 6.20 1.23
N THR A 51 -31.00 6.80 2.28
CA THR A 51 -32.41 7.15 2.37
C THR A 51 -32.55 8.62 2.01
N PRO A 52 -33.44 8.99 1.06
CA PRO A 52 -33.68 10.39 0.69
C PRO A 52 -34.23 11.17 1.89
N LYS A 53 -33.93 12.47 1.96
CA LYS A 53 -34.50 13.38 2.95
C LYS A 53 -35.89 13.80 2.49
N ASP A 54 -36.81 14.01 3.43
CA ASP A 54 -38.18 14.42 3.15
C ASP A 54 -38.26 15.84 2.56
N MET A 55 -37.30 16.71 2.86
CA MET A 55 -37.25 18.09 2.41
C MET A 55 -35.84 18.48 1.94
N GLY A 56 -35.78 19.45 1.03
CA GLY A 56 -34.56 20.02 0.49
C GLY A 56 -34.29 19.60 -0.96
N ARG A 57 -33.15 20.05 -1.52
CA ARG A 57 -32.75 19.67 -2.88
C ARG A 57 -32.46 18.15 -2.91
N PRO A 58 -32.98 17.41 -3.92
CA PRO A 58 -32.66 16.00 -4.10
C PRO A 58 -31.16 15.77 -4.18
N ALA A 59 -30.66 14.82 -3.39
CA ALA A 59 -29.25 14.43 -3.38
C ALA A 59 -29.01 13.30 -4.40
N TYR A 60 -27.79 13.18 -4.87
CA TYR A 60 -27.36 12.02 -5.64
C TYR A 60 -27.26 10.80 -4.72
N HIS A 61 -27.77 9.66 -5.18
CA HIS A 61 -27.65 8.42 -4.43
C HIS A 61 -26.17 8.02 -4.26
N PRO A 62 -25.72 7.53 -3.08
CA PRO A 62 -24.34 7.20 -2.82
C PRO A 62 -23.77 6.13 -3.77
N ALA A 63 -24.59 5.24 -4.33
CA ALA A 63 -24.17 4.30 -5.36
C ALA A 63 -23.58 5.02 -6.59
N VAL A 64 -24.27 6.05 -7.10
CA VAL A 64 -23.81 6.83 -8.25
C VAL A 64 -22.46 7.47 -7.95
N MET A 65 -22.32 8.06 -6.78
CA MET A 65 -21.08 8.71 -6.35
C MET A 65 -19.91 7.71 -6.19
N LEU A 66 -20.19 6.53 -5.66
CA LEU A 66 -19.21 5.45 -5.53
C LEU A 66 -18.81 4.91 -6.90
N LYS A 67 -19.76 4.68 -7.82
CA LYS A 67 -19.50 4.27 -9.21
C LYS A 67 -18.56 5.26 -9.91
N ILE A 68 -18.79 6.57 -9.76
CA ILE A 68 -17.92 7.63 -10.31
C ILE A 68 -16.50 7.51 -9.78
N TYR A 69 -16.33 7.30 -8.48
CA TYR A 69 -15.00 7.16 -7.89
C TYR A 69 -14.27 5.89 -8.34
N VAL A 70 -14.95 4.74 -8.32
CA VAL A 70 -14.34 3.48 -8.78
C VAL A 70 -13.93 3.59 -10.25
N TYR A 71 -14.80 4.13 -11.11
CA TYR A 71 -14.49 4.43 -12.51
C TYR A 71 -13.25 5.32 -12.64
N GLY A 72 -13.21 6.40 -11.87
CA GLY A 72 -12.12 7.37 -11.92
C GLY A 72 -10.78 6.77 -11.53
N TYR A 73 -10.72 6.00 -10.45
CA TYR A 73 -9.47 5.37 -10.00
C TYR A 73 -9.03 4.24 -10.94
N LEU A 74 -9.96 3.50 -11.54
CA LEU A 74 -9.67 2.54 -12.59
C LEU A 74 -9.04 3.19 -13.81
N ASN A 75 -9.50 4.38 -14.21
CA ASN A 75 -9.09 5.09 -15.41
C ASN A 75 -8.09 6.24 -15.16
N ARG A 76 -7.46 6.30 -13.97
CA ARG A 76 -6.51 7.36 -13.56
C ARG A 76 -7.09 8.77 -13.56
N VAL A 77 -8.39 8.89 -13.38
CA VAL A 77 -9.12 10.15 -13.26
C VAL A 77 -9.48 10.39 -11.80
N GLN A 78 -8.52 10.81 -10.97
CA GLN A 78 -8.68 10.92 -9.52
C GLN A 78 -9.19 12.29 -9.05
N SER A 79 -9.10 13.31 -9.91
CA SER A 79 -9.53 14.68 -9.61
C SER A 79 -11.04 14.82 -9.77
N SER A 80 -11.75 15.35 -8.75
CA SER A 80 -13.19 15.59 -8.79
C SER A 80 -13.62 16.49 -9.97
N ARG A 81 -12.83 17.53 -10.31
CA ARG A 81 -13.08 18.37 -11.48
C ARG A 81 -12.97 17.63 -12.80
N ARG A 82 -12.07 16.65 -12.89
CA ARG A 82 -11.96 15.79 -14.07
C ARG A 82 -13.10 14.79 -14.12
N LEU A 83 -13.50 14.22 -12.98
CA LEU A 83 -14.63 13.29 -12.86
C LEU A 83 -15.95 13.95 -13.29
N GLU A 84 -16.24 15.18 -12.83
CA GLU A 84 -17.38 15.97 -13.32
C GLU A 84 -17.38 16.07 -14.84
N ARG A 85 -16.25 16.38 -15.43
CA ARG A 85 -16.08 16.51 -16.88
C ARG A 85 -16.27 15.18 -17.61
N GLU A 86 -15.79 14.07 -17.04
CA GLU A 86 -16.00 12.73 -17.62
C GLU A 86 -17.50 12.34 -17.59
N CYS A 87 -18.23 12.65 -16.54
CA CYS A 87 -19.67 12.40 -16.47
C CYS A 87 -20.47 13.17 -17.54
N GLN A 88 -19.93 14.28 -18.07
CA GLN A 88 -20.58 15.10 -19.10
C GLN A 88 -20.24 14.68 -20.53
N ARG A 89 -19.13 13.96 -20.77
CA ARG A 89 -18.59 13.74 -22.11
C ARG A 89 -18.18 12.31 -22.44
N ASN A 90 -18.02 11.46 -21.41
CA ASN A 90 -17.55 10.10 -21.59
C ASN A 90 -18.72 9.13 -21.54
N VAL A 91 -18.93 8.39 -22.60
CA VAL A 91 -20.08 7.49 -22.75
C VAL A 91 -20.14 6.44 -21.65
N GLU A 92 -18.99 5.85 -21.25
CA GLU A 92 -18.94 4.88 -20.17
C GLU A 92 -19.37 5.48 -18.83
N ALA A 93 -18.90 6.71 -18.52
CA ALA A 93 -19.29 7.42 -17.31
C ALA A 93 -20.77 7.84 -17.35
N MET A 94 -21.28 8.26 -18.52
CA MET A 94 -22.71 8.57 -18.72
C MET A 94 -23.58 7.33 -18.54
N TRP A 95 -23.19 6.20 -19.11
CA TRP A 95 -23.87 4.92 -18.93
C TRP A 95 -23.94 4.52 -17.45
N LEU A 96 -22.78 4.57 -16.75
CA LEU A 96 -22.63 4.18 -15.36
C LEU A 96 -23.47 5.04 -14.39
N THR A 97 -23.67 6.31 -14.72
CA THR A 97 -24.40 7.29 -13.89
C THR A 97 -25.82 7.56 -14.34
N GLY A 98 -26.27 6.99 -15.47
CA GLY A 98 -27.57 7.35 -16.08
C GLY A 98 -27.61 8.82 -16.51
N CYS A 99 -26.54 9.32 -17.13
CA CYS A 99 -26.35 10.73 -17.53
C CYS A 99 -26.33 11.74 -16.38
N LEU A 100 -26.21 11.31 -15.13
CA LEU A 100 -26.04 12.23 -14.00
C LEU A 100 -24.61 12.77 -13.98
N ALA A 101 -24.47 14.09 -13.86
CA ALA A 101 -23.18 14.79 -13.80
C ALA A 101 -23.10 15.66 -12.54
N PRO A 102 -22.76 15.07 -11.36
CA PRO A 102 -22.58 15.82 -10.13
C PRO A 102 -21.43 16.82 -10.27
N ASP A 103 -21.56 17.99 -9.67
CA ASP A 103 -20.51 19.00 -9.65
C ASP A 103 -19.28 18.51 -8.83
N PHE A 104 -18.12 19.08 -9.12
CA PHE A 104 -16.85 18.66 -8.52
C PHE A 104 -16.81 18.79 -6.99
N LYS A 105 -17.57 19.73 -6.42
CA LYS A 105 -17.64 19.92 -4.97
C LYS A 105 -18.44 18.79 -4.33
N THR A 106 -19.60 18.45 -4.89
CA THR A 106 -20.42 17.30 -4.46
C THR A 106 -19.62 16.00 -4.53
N ILE A 107 -18.86 15.78 -5.62
CA ILE A 107 -17.96 14.62 -5.75
C ILE A 107 -16.91 14.64 -4.64
N ALA A 108 -16.24 15.76 -4.38
CA ALA A 108 -15.20 15.86 -3.36
C ALA A 108 -15.74 15.65 -1.93
N ASP A 109 -16.88 16.27 -1.61
CA ASP A 109 -17.53 16.16 -0.30
C ASP A 109 -17.96 14.70 -0.03
N PHE A 110 -18.52 14.00 -1.02
CA PHE A 110 -18.87 12.57 -0.87
C PHE A 110 -17.68 11.72 -0.39
N ARG A 111 -16.50 11.85 -1.02
CA ARG A 111 -15.31 11.09 -0.63
C ARG A 111 -14.84 11.45 0.78
N LYS A 112 -14.90 12.74 1.14
CA LYS A 112 -14.52 13.24 2.45
C LYS A 112 -15.44 12.69 3.54
N ASP A 113 -16.75 12.75 3.31
CA ASP A 113 -17.77 12.46 4.32
C ASP A 113 -18.03 10.95 4.48
N ASN A 114 -17.76 10.13 3.45
CA ASN A 114 -17.99 8.69 3.46
C ASN A 114 -16.71 7.85 3.57
N GLY A 115 -15.63 8.42 4.08
CA GLY A 115 -14.34 7.75 4.17
C GLY A 115 -14.37 6.35 4.83
N PRO A 116 -14.95 6.19 6.03
CA PRO A 116 -15.06 4.88 6.69
C PRO A 116 -15.83 3.85 5.87
N ALA A 117 -16.92 4.25 5.22
CA ALA A 117 -17.73 3.38 4.37
C ALA A 117 -16.96 2.91 3.13
N ILE A 118 -16.27 3.83 2.45
CA ILE A 118 -15.41 3.52 1.28
C ILE A 118 -14.32 2.50 1.64
N ARG A 119 -13.72 2.61 2.83
CA ARG A 119 -12.72 1.62 3.29
C ARG A 119 -13.31 0.22 3.45
N LYS A 120 -14.56 0.10 3.89
CA LYS A 120 -15.25 -1.19 4.01
C LYS A 120 -15.57 -1.82 2.64
N VAL A 121 -15.79 -1.00 1.60
CA VAL A 121 -16.02 -1.50 0.23
C VAL A 121 -14.84 -2.36 -0.28
N CYS A 122 -13.60 -2.02 0.09
CA CYS A 122 -12.44 -2.84 -0.25
C CYS A 122 -12.56 -4.26 0.32
N ARG A 123 -13.06 -4.39 1.55
CA ARG A 123 -13.27 -5.69 2.21
C ARG A 123 -14.35 -6.51 1.50
N GLU A 124 -15.46 -5.87 1.09
CA GLU A 124 -16.50 -6.55 0.31
C GLU A 124 -15.94 -7.13 -1.00
N PHE A 125 -15.07 -6.38 -1.69
CA PHE A 125 -14.45 -6.88 -2.91
C PHE A 125 -13.50 -8.07 -2.64
N ILE A 126 -12.75 -8.05 -1.55
CA ILE A 126 -11.90 -9.19 -1.15
C ILE A 126 -12.76 -10.42 -0.83
N MET A 127 -13.93 -10.25 -0.20
CA MET A 127 -14.87 -11.37 -0.01
C MET A 127 -15.40 -11.93 -1.34
N VAL A 128 -15.62 -11.09 -2.34
CA VAL A 128 -15.93 -11.56 -3.71
C VAL A 128 -14.78 -12.39 -4.27
N CYS A 129 -13.53 -11.91 -4.14
CA CYS A 129 -12.34 -12.65 -4.56
C CYS A 129 -12.21 -14.02 -3.86
N GLY A 130 -12.49 -14.07 -2.55
CA GLY A 130 -12.50 -15.31 -1.79
C GLY A 130 -13.52 -16.32 -2.31
N ARG A 131 -14.77 -15.87 -2.54
CA ARG A 131 -15.83 -16.71 -3.12
C ARG A 131 -15.49 -17.18 -4.55
N ALA A 132 -14.78 -16.38 -5.32
CA ALA A 132 -14.28 -16.74 -6.66
C ALA A 132 -13.06 -17.69 -6.62
N GLY A 133 -12.61 -18.15 -5.45
CA GLY A 133 -11.48 -19.07 -5.29
C GLY A 133 -10.09 -18.44 -5.53
N LEU A 134 -9.99 -17.10 -5.56
CA LEU A 134 -8.75 -16.39 -5.83
C LEU A 134 -7.87 -16.18 -4.58
N LEU A 135 -8.32 -16.56 -3.40
CA LEU A 135 -7.60 -16.39 -2.13
C LEU A 135 -7.28 -17.76 -1.49
N ALA A 136 -6.82 -18.71 -2.31
CA ALA A 136 -6.52 -20.07 -1.84
C ALA A 136 -5.17 -20.19 -1.10
N ALA A 137 -4.25 -19.25 -1.30
CA ALA A 137 -2.95 -19.28 -0.65
C ALA A 137 -3.02 -18.60 0.72
N ALA A 138 -2.56 -19.31 1.76
CA ALA A 138 -2.43 -18.77 3.12
C ALA A 138 -1.12 -17.98 3.32
N THR A 139 -0.37 -17.71 2.25
CA THR A 139 0.90 -16.98 2.29
C THR A 139 0.72 -15.56 1.77
N VAL A 140 1.13 -14.58 2.57
CA VAL A 140 1.08 -13.15 2.24
C VAL A 140 2.45 -12.50 2.33
N ALA A 141 2.75 -11.61 1.39
CA ALA A 141 3.92 -10.74 1.46
C ALA A 141 3.50 -9.39 2.04
N ILE A 142 4.17 -8.96 3.11
CA ILE A 142 3.91 -7.68 3.78
C ILE A 142 5.06 -6.72 3.48
N ASP A 143 4.71 -5.51 3.06
CA ASP A 143 5.69 -4.46 2.80
C ASP A 143 5.10 -3.06 3.00
N GLY A 144 5.99 -2.10 3.27
CA GLY A 144 5.69 -0.69 3.40
C GLY A 144 6.31 0.14 2.28
N SER A 145 5.54 1.08 1.73
CA SER A 145 6.08 1.98 0.72
C SER A 145 5.68 3.43 0.98
N LYS A 146 6.59 4.35 0.73
CA LYS A 146 6.40 5.78 0.99
C LYS A 146 5.68 6.44 -0.19
N PHE A 147 4.59 7.16 0.12
CA PHE A 147 3.79 7.92 -0.82
C PHE A 147 3.82 9.40 -0.44
N LYS A 148 4.01 10.27 -1.43
CA LYS A 148 4.12 11.70 -1.21
C LYS A 148 2.77 12.30 -0.78
N ALA A 149 2.78 13.12 0.27
CA ALA A 149 1.61 13.89 0.70
C ALA A 149 1.43 15.16 -0.13
N VAL A 150 0.26 15.80 0.01
CA VAL A 150 0.04 17.19 -0.43
C VAL A 150 0.86 18.09 0.47
N ASN A 151 2.11 18.29 0.14
CA ASN A 151 3.02 19.07 0.98
C ASN A 151 3.99 19.90 0.15
N SER A 152 4.39 21.06 0.72
CA SER A 152 5.56 21.81 0.29
C SER A 152 6.72 21.47 1.21
N ARG A 153 7.85 21.05 0.64
CA ARG A 153 9.08 20.74 1.37
C ARG A 153 9.52 21.90 2.28
N ASP A 154 9.26 23.12 1.86
CA ASP A 154 9.64 24.32 2.59
C ASP A 154 8.76 24.59 3.80
N ARG A 155 7.56 23.98 3.84
CA ARG A 155 6.60 24.09 4.95
C ARG A 155 6.65 22.93 5.94
N ASN A 156 7.66 22.06 5.87
CA ASN A 156 7.91 21.02 6.87
C ASN A 156 9.09 21.41 7.76
N PHE A 157 8.87 21.52 9.07
CA PHE A 157 9.82 22.04 10.04
C PHE A 157 10.24 20.97 11.05
N THR A 158 11.54 20.93 11.32
CA THR A 158 12.18 20.22 12.43
C THR A 158 12.92 21.24 13.30
N LYS A 159 13.28 20.89 14.53
CA LYS A 159 14.06 21.78 15.42
C LYS A 159 15.32 22.32 14.73
N ALA A 160 16.08 21.45 14.07
CA ALA A 160 17.29 21.86 13.35
C ALA A 160 17.01 22.81 12.17
N LYS A 161 15.91 22.58 11.42
CA LYS A 161 15.53 23.45 10.31
C LYS A 161 15.06 24.83 10.79
N ILE A 162 14.33 24.90 11.90
CA ILE A 162 13.91 26.17 12.51
C ILE A 162 15.14 26.95 12.94
N ALA A 163 16.07 26.33 13.69
CA ALA A 163 17.30 26.96 14.15
C ALA A 163 18.13 27.54 12.97
N LYS A 164 18.37 26.73 11.94
CA LYS A 164 19.08 27.16 10.74
C LYS A 164 18.37 28.30 9.99
N ARG A 165 17.02 28.27 9.96
CA ARG A 165 16.24 29.33 9.31
C ARG A 165 16.29 30.64 10.08
N LEU A 166 16.22 30.60 11.41
CA LEU A 166 16.37 31.77 12.28
C LEU A 166 17.75 32.41 12.08
N GLU A 167 18.83 31.65 12.09
CA GLU A 167 20.19 32.12 11.79
C GLU A 167 20.28 32.83 10.42
N GLN A 168 19.71 32.23 9.38
CA GLN A 168 19.67 32.82 8.03
C GLN A 168 18.89 34.15 7.99
N ILE A 169 17.79 34.24 8.72
CA ILE A 169 16.97 35.45 8.80
C ILE A 169 17.74 36.54 9.53
N GLU A 170 18.35 36.23 10.67
CA GLU A 170 19.16 37.17 11.46
C GLU A 170 20.34 37.72 10.65
N ALA A 171 21.08 36.85 9.95
CA ALA A 171 22.15 37.26 9.04
C ALA A 171 21.64 38.19 7.91
N SER A 172 20.43 37.91 7.40
CA SER A 172 19.82 38.76 6.35
C SER A 172 19.39 40.13 6.89
N ILE A 173 18.85 40.17 8.11
CA ILE A 173 18.51 41.43 8.80
C ILE A 173 19.77 42.25 9.05
N ALA A 174 20.85 41.64 9.56
CA ALA A 174 22.12 42.34 9.81
C ALA A 174 22.69 42.96 8.52
N ARG A 175 22.64 42.21 7.42
CA ARG A 175 23.04 42.72 6.11
C ARG A 175 22.20 43.91 5.64
N TYR A 176 20.86 43.84 5.76
CA TYR A 176 19.97 44.93 5.35
C TYR A 176 20.11 46.17 6.26
N LEU A 177 20.41 46.00 7.56
CA LEU A 177 20.74 47.12 8.45
C LEU A 177 22.04 47.81 8.02
N CYS A 178 23.08 47.06 7.67
CA CYS A 178 24.33 47.64 7.13
C CYS A 178 24.11 48.39 5.80
N GLU A 179 23.23 47.85 4.92
CA GLU A 179 22.84 48.55 3.68
C GLU A 179 22.09 49.85 3.95
N LEU A 180 21.25 49.92 5.01
CA LEU A 180 20.55 51.13 5.48
C LEU A 180 21.55 52.18 6.00
N GLU A 181 22.47 51.77 6.86
CA GLU A 181 23.50 52.67 7.39
C GLU A 181 24.37 53.26 6.28
N THR A 182 24.68 52.47 5.25
CA THR A 182 25.41 52.93 4.06
C THR A 182 24.58 53.92 3.26
N ALA A 183 23.27 53.65 3.10
CA ALA A 183 22.34 54.53 2.40
C ALA A 183 22.15 55.87 3.12
N ASP A 184 22.08 55.87 4.46
CA ASP A 184 21.96 57.11 5.29
C ASP A 184 23.19 58.00 5.19
N ARG A 185 24.37 57.43 4.92
CA ARG A 185 25.61 58.18 4.74
C ARG A 185 25.75 58.79 3.33
N GLN A 186 24.89 58.40 2.37
CA GLN A 186 24.91 58.89 1.00
C GLN A 186 23.69 59.75 0.69
N PRO A 187 23.83 61.11 0.61
CA PRO A 187 22.72 62.05 0.40
C PRO A 187 21.93 61.81 -0.91
N SER A 188 22.49 61.07 -1.86
CA SER A 188 21.88 60.79 -3.17
C SER A 188 21.05 59.52 -3.20
N THR A 189 20.89 58.81 -2.07
CA THR A 189 20.15 57.53 -2.04
C THR A 189 18.63 57.77 -2.14
N PRO A 190 17.92 57.18 -3.13
CA PRO A 190 16.48 57.39 -3.28
C PRO A 190 15.70 56.86 -2.08
N GLU A 191 14.74 57.62 -1.54
CA GLU A 191 13.84 57.24 -0.42
C GLU A 191 13.12 55.90 -0.68
N ILE A 192 12.82 55.61 -1.94
CA ILE A 192 12.23 54.34 -2.38
C ILE A 192 13.09 53.12 -1.99
N LYS A 193 14.43 53.27 -2.02
CA LYS A 193 15.36 52.18 -1.63
C LYS A 193 15.31 51.95 -0.12
N ILE A 194 15.30 53.00 0.67
CA ILE A 194 15.22 52.97 2.14
C ILE A 194 13.88 52.32 2.57
N THR A 195 12.77 52.76 1.98
CA THR A 195 11.43 52.19 2.25
C THR A 195 11.35 50.71 1.90
N ARG A 196 11.97 50.27 0.81
CA ARG A 196 12.05 48.85 0.42
C ARG A 196 12.87 48.01 1.41
N LEU A 197 13.99 48.52 1.89
CA LEU A 197 14.84 47.85 2.88
C LEU A 197 14.10 47.69 4.22
N ASN A 198 13.47 48.75 4.71
CA ASN A 198 12.64 48.73 5.95
C ASN A 198 11.49 47.72 5.80
N GLY A 199 10.82 47.68 4.66
CA GLY A 199 9.76 46.72 4.37
C GLY A 199 10.26 45.26 4.38
N LYS A 200 11.48 45.00 3.87
CA LYS A 200 12.11 43.67 3.92
C LYS A 200 12.44 43.26 5.36
N ILE A 201 13.03 44.19 6.15
CA ILE A 201 13.35 43.92 7.56
C ILE A 201 12.08 43.63 8.37
N ALA A 202 11.01 44.41 8.17
CA ALA A 202 9.74 44.18 8.86
C ALA A 202 9.17 42.79 8.55
N LYS A 203 9.19 42.35 7.28
CA LYS A 203 8.77 41.00 6.87
C LYS A 203 9.62 39.91 7.51
N LEU A 204 10.93 40.08 7.57
CA LEU A 204 11.83 39.12 8.20
C LEU A 204 11.60 39.01 9.72
N LYS A 205 11.33 40.14 10.39
CA LYS A 205 10.95 40.14 11.82
C LYS A 205 9.66 39.38 12.06
N GLN A 206 8.64 39.56 11.20
CA GLN A 206 7.41 38.75 11.26
C GLN A 206 7.68 37.26 11.04
N GLU A 207 8.61 36.91 10.14
CA GLU A 207 8.99 35.52 9.93
C GLU A 207 9.70 34.91 11.15
N ILE A 208 10.53 35.67 11.86
CA ILE A 208 11.13 35.24 13.15
C ILE A 208 10.05 34.88 14.17
N GLU A 209 9.08 35.74 14.39
CA GLU A 209 7.99 35.47 15.34
C GLU A 209 7.18 34.24 14.94
N ARG A 210 6.92 34.09 13.65
CA ARG A 210 6.29 32.87 13.12
C ARG A 210 7.13 31.63 13.38
N MET A 211 8.44 31.66 13.17
CA MET A 211 9.34 30.53 13.41
C MET A 211 9.39 30.18 14.91
N LYS A 212 9.38 31.17 15.80
CA LYS A 212 9.31 30.97 17.25
C LYS A 212 8.00 30.29 17.65
N THR A 213 6.84 30.73 17.11
CA THR A 213 5.54 30.10 17.35
C THR A 213 5.54 28.63 16.93
N ILE A 214 6.02 28.31 15.71
CA ILE A 214 6.17 26.93 15.24
C ILE A 214 7.12 26.14 16.15
N GLY A 215 8.18 26.77 16.66
CA GLY A 215 9.12 26.15 17.60
C GLY A 215 8.46 25.76 18.93
N VAL A 216 7.58 26.60 19.45
CA VAL A 216 6.79 26.31 20.66
C VAL A 216 5.79 25.17 20.41
N GLU A 217 5.05 25.22 19.31
CA GLU A 217 4.14 24.14 18.90
C GLU A 217 4.89 22.80 18.76
N LEU A 218 6.07 22.82 18.14
CA LEU A 218 6.91 21.63 17.97
C LEU A 218 7.46 21.09 19.30
N ALA A 219 7.71 21.97 20.27
CA ALA A 219 8.18 21.55 21.60
C ALA A 219 7.08 20.87 22.43
N GLY A 220 5.82 21.26 22.22
CA GLY A 220 4.64 20.65 22.86
C GLY A 220 4.09 19.43 22.12
N ALA A 221 4.56 19.14 20.90
CA ALA A 221 4.11 17.99 20.13
C ALA A 221 4.92 16.73 20.48
N GLU A 222 4.25 15.58 20.49
CA GLU A 222 4.93 14.26 20.64
C GLU A 222 5.90 13.97 19.49
N ASP A 223 5.67 14.59 18.33
CA ASP A 223 6.44 14.44 17.12
C ASP A 223 7.65 15.39 17.05
N THR A 224 8.71 14.94 16.38
CA THR A 224 9.94 15.73 16.17
C THR A 224 9.86 16.69 14.99
N GLN A 225 8.69 16.77 14.31
CA GLN A 225 8.48 17.58 13.11
C GLN A 225 7.03 18.02 12.94
N ILE A 226 6.83 19.17 12.29
CA ILE A 226 5.52 19.72 11.94
C ILE A 226 5.47 20.07 10.47
N SER A 227 4.39 19.66 9.78
CA SER A 227 4.08 20.11 8.43
C SER A 227 2.91 21.10 8.46
N LEU A 228 3.15 22.32 8.00
CA LEU A 228 2.10 23.37 7.94
C LEU A 228 1.08 23.16 6.80
N THR A 229 1.32 22.24 5.89
CA THR A 229 0.41 21.97 4.77
C THR A 229 -0.49 20.78 5.05
N ASP A 230 0.08 19.73 5.62
CA ASP A 230 -0.61 18.50 6.01
C ASP A 230 -0.03 18.06 7.36
N PRO A 231 -0.72 18.32 8.48
CA PRO A 231 -0.18 18.15 9.83
C PRO A 231 0.18 16.70 10.16
N ASP A 232 -0.46 15.72 9.50
CA ASP A 232 -0.20 14.30 9.73
C ASP A 232 0.95 13.75 8.87
N ALA A 233 1.38 14.49 7.84
CA ALA A 233 2.47 14.05 6.96
C ALA A 233 3.83 14.15 7.67
N ARG A 234 4.71 13.16 7.44
CA ARG A 234 6.04 13.09 8.05
C ARG A 234 7.13 13.00 6.98
N SER A 235 8.30 13.56 7.29
CA SER A 235 9.50 13.37 6.47
C SER A 235 10.00 11.95 6.66
N MET A 236 9.89 11.15 5.63
CA MET A 236 10.28 9.74 5.63
C MET A 236 11.62 9.59 4.92
N GLN A 237 12.55 8.90 5.55
CA GLN A 237 13.83 8.59 4.92
C GLN A 237 13.61 7.64 3.74
N GLY A 238 14.17 8.00 2.59
CA GLY A 238 14.25 7.10 1.44
C GLY A 238 15.47 6.19 1.53
N THR A 239 15.49 5.14 0.74
CA THR A 239 16.67 4.31 0.51
C THR A 239 17.77 5.15 -0.17
N GLY A 240 18.90 5.36 0.51
CA GLY A 240 20.06 6.07 -0.01
C GLY A 240 20.16 7.55 0.38
N LYS A 241 21.08 8.29 -0.29
CA LYS A 241 21.38 9.71 -0.03
C LYS A 241 20.26 10.69 -0.49
N ALA A 242 19.15 10.19 -1.00
CA ALA A 242 18.05 11.02 -1.45
C ALA A 242 17.37 11.72 -0.27
N THR A 243 17.09 13.00 -0.42
CA THR A 243 16.34 13.79 0.55
C THR A 243 14.96 13.18 0.80
N GLY A 244 14.63 12.93 2.06
CA GLY A 244 13.40 12.29 2.47
C GLY A 244 12.13 12.87 1.84
N THR A 245 11.21 12.01 1.51
CA THR A 245 9.89 12.41 1.00
C THR A 245 8.97 12.73 2.19
N VAL A 246 8.34 13.92 2.17
CA VAL A 246 7.29 14.21 3.13
C VAL A 246 6.00 13.54 2.65
N GLY A 247 5.50 12.62 3.44
CA GLY A 247 4.39 11.77 3.02
C GLY A 247 3.90 10.83 4.10
N TYR A 248 3.32 9.73 3.64
CA TYR A 248 2.77 8.66 4.44
C TYR A 248 3.42 7.33 4.07
N ASN A 249 3.41 6.42 5.02
CA ASN A 249 3.84 5.05 4.82
C ASN A 249 2.60 4.18 4.58
N VAL A 250 2.51 3.59 3.39
CA VAL A 250 1.43 2.68 3.02
C VAL A 250 1.91 1.25 3.20
N GLN A 251 1.27 0.52 4.09
CA GLN A 251 1.48 -0.89 4.35
C GLN A 251 0.50 -1.71 3.53
N CYS A 252 0.96 -2.77 2.89
CA CYS A 252 0.13 -3.72 2.16
C CYS A 252 0.49 -5.15 2.53
N ALA A 253 -0.53 -5.98 2.71
CA ALA A 253 -0.41 -7.43 2.73
C ALA A 253 -0.99 -7.97 1.42
N VAL A 254 -0.16 -8.65 0.66
CA VAL A 254 -0.45 -9.10 -0.71
C VAL A 254 -0.38 -10.62 -0.76
N GLU A 255 -1.44 -11.25 -1.24
CA GLU A 255 -1.50 -12.69 -1.49
C GLU A 255 -0.51 -13.06 -2.61
N THR A 256 0.27 -14.13 -2.40
CA THR A 256 1.46 -14.41 -3.23
C THR A 256 1.16 -15.03 -4.58
N LYS A 257 0.01 -15.70 -4.77
CA LYS A 257 -0.34 -16.39 -6.01
C LYS A 257 -0.94 -15.47 -7.08
N HIS A 258 -1.92 -14.68 -6.69
CA HIS A 258 -2.65 -13.80 -7.60
C HIS A 258 -2.27 -12.32 -7.44
N HIS A 259 -1.41 -12.00 -6.46
CA HIS A 259 -0.96 -10.64 -6.11
C HIS A 259 -2.12 -9.69 -5.78
N LEU A 260 -3.15 -10.21 -5.08
CA LEU A 260 -4.25 -9.40 -4.58
C LEU A 260 -3.87 -8.76 -3.23
N ILE A 261 -4.16 -7.49 -3.07
CA ILE A 261 -3.96 -6.79 -1.79
C ILE A 261 -5.11 -7.17 -0.87
N VAL A 262 -4.87 -8.06 0.08
CA VAL A 262 -5.89 -8.56 1.02
C VAL A 262 -6.10 -7.62 2.20
N ALA A 263 -5.05 -6.89 2.60
CA ALA A 263 -5.15 -5.86 3.62
C ALA A 263 -4.21 -4.70 3.31
N HIS A 264 -4.60 -3.49 3.71
CA HIS A 264 -3.74 -2.30 3.61
C HIS A 264 -3.99 -1.37 4.79
N GLU A 265 -2.98 -0.56 5.09
CA GLU A 265 -3.07 0.50 6.10
C GLU A 265 -2.20 1.68 5.66
N VAL A 266 -2.64 2.89 5.98
CA VAL A 266 -1.82 4.10 5.83
C VAL A 266 -1.45 4.60 7.21
N THR A 267 -0.16 4.79 7.43
CA THR A 267 0.38 5.29 8.68
C THR A 267 1.34 6.45 8.44
N ASN A 268 1.56 7.26 9.44
CA ASN A 268 2.61 8.26 9.45
C ASN A 268 3.89 7.78 10.16
N ALA A 269 3.96 6.51 10.55
CA ALA A 269 5.19 5.90 11.07
C ALA A 269 6.31 5.96 10.02
N VAL A 270 7.47 6.47 10.44
CA VAL A 270 8.61 6.69 9.55
C VAL A 270 9.28 5.39 9.12
N ASN A 271 9.18 4.34 9.96
CA ASN A 271 9.75 3.02 9.73
C ASN A 271 8.67 1.92 9.84
N ASP A 272 9.03 0.71 9.43
CA ASP A 272 8.13 -0.43 9.33
C ASP A 272 8.20 -1.39 10.53
N ARG A 273 9.09 -1.09 11.51
CA ARG A 273 9.48 -2.00 12.61
C ARG A 273 8.30 -2.54 13.44
N HIS A 274 7.25 -1.74 13.65
CA HIS A 274 6.10 -2.09 14.49
C HIS A 274 4.80 -2.24 13.67
N GLN A 275 4.93 -2.67 12.41
CA GLN A 275 3.77 -2.80 11.52
C GLN A 275 3.43 -4.26 11.16
N LEU A 276 4.28 -5.22 11.51
CA LEU A 276 4.16 -6.61 11.06
C LEU A 276 2.93 -7.30 11.63
N SER A 277 2.82 -7.37 12.96
CA SER A 277 1.76 -8.12 13.65
C SER A 277 0.37 -7.59 13.33
N GLY A 278 0.22 -6.24 13.29
CA GLY A 278 -1.02 -5.58 12.94
C GLY A 278 -1.46 -5.85 11.50
N MET A 279 -0.52 -5.82 10.54
CA MET A 279 -0.81 -6.13 9.14
C MET A 279 -1.11 -7.61 8.92
N ALA A 280 -0.37 -8.49 9.58
CA ALA A 280 -0.60 -9.94 9.51
C ALA A 280 -1.99 -10.33 10.09
N ALA A 281 -2.39 -9.72 11.20
CA ALA A 281 -3.72 -9.94 11.78
C ALA A 281 -4.84 -9.52 10.83
N LYS A 282 -4.72 -8.34 10.19
CA LYS A 282 -5.68 -7.87 9.18
C LYS A 282 -5.73 -8.80 7.95
N ALA A 283 -4.58 -9.30 7.50
CA ALA A 283 -4.52 -10.23 6.39
C ALA A 283 -5.18 -11.57 6.75
N LYS A 284 -4.90 -12.10 7.94
CA LYS A 284 -5.51 -13.33 8.47
C LYS A 284 -7.03 -13.23 8.54
N GLU A 285 -7.54 -12.10 9.06
CA GLU A 285 -8.96 -11.80 9.11
C GLU A 285 -9.58 -11.72 7.69
N ALA A 286 -8.91 -11.04 6.75
CA ALA A 286 -9.40 -10.88 5.38
C ALA A 286 -9.44 -12.21 4.60
N LEU A 287 -8.49 -13.10 4.87
CA LEU A 287 -8.43 -14.45 4.28
C LEU A 287 -9.37 -15.44 4.96
N GLY A 288 -9.88 -15.13 6.15
CA GLY A 288 -10.71 -16.06 6.95
C GLY A 288 -9.95 -17.34 7.33
N ALA A 289 -8.62 -17.27 7.44
CA ALA A 289 -7.76 -18.41 7.71
C ALA A 289 -7.45 -18.53 9.20
N GLU A 290 -7.29 -19.75 9.73
CA GLU A 290 -6.87 -19.98 11.11
C GLU A 290 -5.37 -19.71 11.31
N THR A 291 -4.57 -19.98 10.30
CA THR A 291 -3.13 -19.72 10.26
C THR A 291 -2.72 -19.15 8.91
N ILE A 292 -1.70 -18.28 8.90
CA ILE A 292 -1.11 -17.74 7.68
C ILE A 292 0.42 -17.71 7.77
N GLU A 293 1.06 -17.67 6.62
CA GLU A 293 2.48 -17.34 6.49
C GLU A 293 2.64 -15.87 6.09
N ALA A 294 3.50 -15.14 6.80
CA ALA A 294 3.77 -13.72 6.54
C ALA A 294 5.25 -13.51 6.17
N LEU A 295 5.47 -13.04 4.95
CA LEU A 295 6.80 -12.75 4.40
C LEU A 295 7.05 -11.24 4.49
N ALA A 296 8.07 -10.81 5.23
CA ALA A 296 8.41 -9.40 5.34
C ALA A 296 9.93 -9.17 5.22
N ASP A 297 10.32 -7.94 4.92
CA ASP A 297 11.73 -7.62 4.83
C ASP A 297 12.37 -7.39 6.21
N ARG A 298 13.68 -7.18 6.19
CA ARG A 298 14.47 -6.91 7.39
C ARG A 298 13.98 -5.68 8.18
N GLY A 299 13.36 -4.69 7.52
CA GLY A 299 12.83 -3.49 8.15
C GLY A 299 11.73 -3.74 9.18
N PHE A 300 11.05 -4.87 9.05
CA PHE A 300 9.99 -5.33 9.97
C PHE A 300 10.51 -6.14 11.16
N HIS A 301 11.81 -6.45 11.21
CA HIS A 301 12.34 -7.31 12.26
C HIS A 301 12.27 -6.61 13.62
N ASP A 302 11.36 -7.04 14.46
CA ASP A 302 11.28 -6.71 15.88
C ASP A 302 10.85 -7.94 16.68
N GLY A 303 11.51 -8.18 17.82
CA GLY A 303 11.23 -9.37 18.62
C GLY A 303 9.80 -9.43 19.17
N LYS A 304 9.25 -8.29 19.60
CA LYS A 304 7.87 -8.23 20.14
C LYS A 304 6.83 -8.49 19.03
N GLU A 305 7.08 -7.96 17.84
CA GLU A 305 6.23 -8.19 16.66
C GLU A 305 6.24 -9.67 16.25
N LEU A 306 7.43 -10.31 16.22
CA LEU A 306 7.55 -11.73 15.91
C LEU A 306 6.87 -12.62 16.95
N LEU A 307 6.98 -12.27 18.23
CA LEU A 307 6.26 -12.96 19.31
C LEU A 307 4.74 -12.80 19.15
N ALA A 308 4.26 -11.59 18.86
CA ALA A 308 2.84 -11.34 18.63
C ALA A 308 2.30 -12.10 17.41
N CYS A 309 3.09 -12.24 16.34
CA CYS A 309 2.75 -13.07 15.19
C CYS A 309 2.63 -14.55 15.59
N ASP A 310 3.60 -15.08 16.30
CA ASP A 310 3.62 -16.48 16.76
C ASP A 310 2.38 -16.80 17.61
N GLN A 311 2.08 -15.94 18.59
CA GLN A 311 0.89 -16.06 19.46
C GLN A 311 -0.43 -15.95 18.69
N ALA A 312 -0.45 -15.22 17.58
CA ALA A 312 -1.63 -15.07 16.73
C ALA A 312 -1.77 -16.18 15.67
N GLY A 313 -0.90 -17.20 15.65
CA GLY A 313 -0.92 -18.26 14.65
C GLY A 313 -0.45 -17.76 13.26
N VAL A 314 0.48 -16.83 13.25
CA VAL A 314 1.13 -16.31 12.04
C VAL A 314 2.56 -16.78 11.98
N THR A 315 2.90 -17.56 10.96
CA THR A 315 4.26 -18.03 10.70
C THR A 315 5.04 -16.94 9.95
N ALA A 316 5.87 -16.19 10.68
CA ALA A 316 6.61 -15.08 10.10
C ALA A 316 7.97 -15.53 9.52
N TYR A 317 8.30 -15.02 8.32
CA TYR A 317 9.58 -15.13 7.64
C TYR A 317 10.18 -13.73 7.49
N VAL A 318 11.07 -13.36 8.41
CA VAL A 318 11.68 -12.02 8.49
C VAL A 318 13.17 -12.15 8.73
N PRO A 319 14.05 -11.66 7.83
CA PRO A 319 15.49 -11.70 8.04
C PRO A 319 15.91 -10.88 9.26
N SER A 320 16.80 -11.42 10.09
CA SER A 320 17.31 -10.71 11.27
C SER A 320 18.28 -9.58 10.90
N PHE A 321 18.33 -8.56 11.75
CA PHE A 321 19.42 -7.58 11.73
C PHE A 321 20.67 -8.17 12.41
N SER A 322 21.84 -7.92 11.83
CA SER A 322 23.08 -7.94 12.61
C SER A 322 23.08 -6.67 13.46
N THR A 323 22.89 -6.83 14.78
CA THR A 323 22.78 -5.69 15.73
C THR A 323 24.12 -5.11 16.14
N SER A 324 25.22 -5.73 15.73
CA SER A 324 26.57 -5.26 16.08
C SER A 324 27.43 -5.07 14.82
N ASN A 325 28.27 -4.05 14.83
CA ASN A 325 29.33 -3.85 13.83
C ASN A 325 30.46 -4.90 13.96
N ALA A 326 30.36 -5.81 14.94
CA ALA A 326 31.39 -6.79 15.24
C ALA A 326 31.84 -7.57 14.00
N LYS A 327 30.91 -8.00 13.17
CA LYS A 327 31.21 -8.76 11.94
C LYS A 327 31.91 -7.91 10.87
N ALA A 328 31.52 -6.63 10.74
CA ALA A 328 32.19 -5.69 9.85
C ALA A 328 33.61 -5.35 10.31
N GLU A 329 33.88 -5.48 11.61
CA GLU A 329 35.17 -5.28 12.24
C GLU A 329 35.96 -6.60 12.39
N GLY A 330 35.53 -7.71 11.74
CA GLY A 330 36.17 -9.01 11.79
C GLY A 330 36.00 -9.76 13.11
N ARG A 331 35.04 -9.37 13.95
CA ARG A 331 34.77 -10.00 15.25
C ARG A 331 33.50 -10.87 15.21
N PHE A 332 33.48 -11.87 16.10
CA PHE A 332 32.33 -12.75 16.28
C PHE A 332 31.05 -11.97 16.67
N ASP A 333 29.94 -12.30 16.04
CA ASP A 333 28.62 -11.81 16.42
C ASP A 333 27.87 -12.80 17.35
N LYS A 334 26.64 -12.50 17.75
CA LYS A 334 25.86 -13.37 18.64
C LYS A 334 25.60 -14.76 18.04
N ARG A 335 25.53 -14.87 16.72
CA ARG A 335 25.22 -16.12 16.00
C ARG A 335 26.35 -17.12 16.01
N ASP A 336 27.57 -16.64 16.28
CA ASP A 336 28.76 -17.52 16.43
C ASP A 336 28.79 -18.21 17.81
N PHE A 337 27.84 -17.91 18.70
CA PHE A 337 27.68 -18.50 20.03
C PHE A 337 26.49 -19.44 20.05
N VAL A 338 26.72 -20.71 20.33
CA VAL A 338 25.70 -21.76 20.31
C VAL A 338 25.03 -21.89 21.70
N TYR A 339 23.73 -21.69 21.78
CA TYR A 339 22.97 -21.90 23.01
C TYR A 339 22.67 -23.39 23.22
N LYS A 340 22.97 -23.91 24.41
CA LYS A 340 22.63 -25.25 24.88
C LYS A 340 21.49 -25.13 25.87
N ALA A 341 20.29 -25.47 25.41
CA ALA A 341 19.06 -25.30 26.20
C ALA A 341 19.05 -26.22 27.45
N ASP A 342 19.56 -27.45 27.32
CA ASP A 342 19.59 -28.46 28.40
C ASP A 342 20.44 -28.01 29.58
N GLU A 343 21.50 -27.21 29.33
CA GLU A 343 22.45 -26.78 30.34
C GLU A 343 22.28 -25.27 30.68
N ASP A 344 21.43 -24.55 29.94
CA ASP A 344 21.27 -23.09 30.02
C ASP A 344 22.60 -22.31 29.92
N VAL A 345 23.43 -22.66 28.93
CA VAL A 345 24.71 -22.03 28.67
C VAL A 345 24.89 -21.70 27.19
N TYR A 346 25.76 -20.73 26.90
CA TYR A 346 26.28 -20.51 25.56
C TYR A 346 27.68 -21.08 25.40
N LEU A 347 27.94 -21.78 24.30
CA LEU A 347 29.30 -22.16 23.89
C LEU A 347 29.84 -21.06 22.96
N CYS A 348 31.01 -20.53 23.28
CA CYS A 348 31.71 -19.55 22.45
C CYS A 348 32.53 -20.25 21.33
N PRO A 349 33.01 -19.51 20.31
CA PRO A 349 33.87 -20.07 19.26
C PRO A 349 35.16 -20.71 19.75
N ALA A 350 35.65 -20.38 20.96
CA ALA A 350 36.80 -21.01 21.61
C ALA A 350 36.43 -22.27 22.43
N GLY A 351 35.15 -22.70 22.41
CA GLY A 351 34.66 -23.87 23.16
C GLY A 351 34.33 -23.60 24.64
N GLU A 352 34.53 -22.37 25.13
CA GLU A 352 34.25 -22.01 26.51
C GLU A 352 32.78 -21.82 26.79
N ARG A 353 32.34 -22.19 28.01
CA ARG A 353 30.95 -22.06 28.47
C ARG A 353 30.71 -20.69 29.09
N LEU A 354 29.75 -19.93 28.53
CA LEU A 354 29.21 -18.70 29.12
C LEU A 354 27.98 -19.09 29.96
N THR A 355 28.10 -18.94 31.28
CA THR A 355 27.02 -19.25 32.22
C THR A 355 26.16 -18.02 32.49
N TYR A 356 24.92 -18.26 32.90
CA TYR A 356 24.01 -17.21 33.38
C TYR A 356 24.65 -16.41 34.52
N ARG A 357 24.51 -15.08 34.49
CA ARG A 357 25.02 -14.18 35.51
C ARG A 357 23.92 -13.38 36.21
N PHE A 358 23.11 -12.69 35.44
CA PHE A 358 22.01 -11.88 35.94
C PHE A 358 20.97 -11.61 34.86
N THR A 359 19.80 -11.12 35.32
CA THR A 359 18.72 -10.68 34.44
C THR A 359 18.50 -9.19 34.61
N ASN A 360 18.29 -8.48 33.51
CA ASN A 360 17.91 -7.08 33.51
C ASN A 360 16.74 -6.82 32.54
N LYS A 361 16.07 -5.69 32.71
CA LYS A 361 15.02 -5.23 31.79
C LYS A 361 15.54 -4.07 30.97
N GLU A 362 15.46 -4.20 29.65
CA GLU A 362 15.83 -3.15 28.69
C GLU A 362 14.72 -3.06 27.63
N ASP A 363 14.24 -1.87 27.32
CA ASP A 363 13.17 -1.62 26.32
C ASP A 363 11.93 -2.51 26.49
N GLY A 364 11.59 -2.83 27.75
CA GLY A 364 10.46 -3.69 28.11
C GLY A 364 10.68 -5.17 27.76
N LYS A 365 11.93 -5.59 27.53
CA LYS A 365 12.34 -7.00 27.35
C LYS A 365 13.10 -7.47 28.59
N VAL A 366 12.83 -8.70 29.02
CA VAL A 366 13.60 -9.37 30.06
C VAL A 366 14.78 -10.08 29.42
N LEU A 367 15.99 -9.61 29.74
CA LEU A 367 17.23 -10.08 29.13
C LEU A 367 18.08 -10.85 30.14
N ARG A 368 18.36 -12.11 29.88
CA ARG A 368 19.31 -12.93 30.62
C ARG A 368 20.70 -12.70 30.05
N ARG A 369 21.68 -12.43 30.92
CA ARG A 369 23.07 -12.16 30.55
C ARG A 369 23.97 -13.32 30.87
N TYR A 370 24.76 -13.72 29.87
CA TYR A 370 25.70 -14.84 29.95
C TYR A 370 27.12 -14.34 29.71
N SER A 371 28.08 -14.76 30.53
CA SER A 371 29.50 -14.47 30.33
C SER A 371 30.39 -15.53 31.01
N THR A 372 31.68 -15.49 30.71
CA THR A 372 32.70 -16.36 31.31
C THR A 372 33.93 -15.56 31.68
N THR A 373 34.62 -15.95 32.74
CA THR A 373 35.87 -15.34 33.19
C THR A 373 37.08 -15.82 32.35
N ALA A 374 36.92 -16.90 31.58
CA ALA A 374 37.95 -17.48 30.72
C ALA A 374 38.41 -16.53 29.59
N CYS A 375 37.61 -15.46 29.28
CA CYS A 375 37.95 -14.48 28.26
C CYS A 375 39.29 -13.75 28.50
N SER A 376 39.79 -13.68 29.73
CA SER A 376 41.06 -13.01 30.06
C SER A 376 42.27 -13.70 29.43
N ALA A 377 42.24 -15.02 29.34
CA ALA A 377 43.32 -15.86 28.78
C ALA A 377 42.99 -16.46 27.40
N CYS A 378 41.91 -16.01 26.77
CA CYS A 378 41.39 -16.58 25.52
C CYS A 378 42.26 -16.14 24.32
N PRO A 379 42.75 -17.07 23.48
CA PRO A 379 43.53 -16.75 22.30
C PRO A 379 42.72 -16.02 21.20
N LEU A 380 41.39 -16.17 21.21
CA LEU A 380 40.48 -15.54 20.25
C LEU A 380 39.89 -14.21 20.77
N LYS A 381 40.42 -13.66 21.88
CA LYS A 381 39.85 -12.48 22.54
C LYS A 381 39.72 -11.27 21.62
N GLU A 382 40.74 -10.97 20.82
CA GLU A 382 40.76 -9.83 19.89
C GLU A 382 39.70 -9.95 18.80
N GLN A 383 39.45 -11.18 18.34
CA GLN A 383 38.38 -11.49 17.37
C GLN A 383 36.97 -11.57 18.01
N CYS A 384 36.86 -11.46 19.34
CA CYS A 384 35.62 -11.66 20.07
C CYS A 384 35.13 -10.39 20.73
N THR A 385 35.95 -9.68 21.50
CA THR A 385 35.53 -8.51 22.28
C THR A 385 36.70 -7.58 22.58
N THR A 386 36.40 -6.27 22.55
CA THR A 386 37.32 -5.22 23.03
C THR A 386 37.25 -5.02 24.55
N GLY A 387 36.22 -5.59 25.21
CA GLY A 387 36.03 -5.48 26.64
C GLY A 387 36.78 -6.55 27.45
N LYS A 388 36.60 -6.47 28.77
CA LYS A 388 37.19 -7.45 29.69
C LYS A 388 36.70 -8.87 29.41
N GLU A 389 35.42 -9.02 29.15
CA GLU A 389 34.72 -10.28 28.84
C GLU A 389 33.64 -10.09 27.79
N ARG A 390 33.32 -11.14 27.03
CA ARG A 390 32.18 -11.17 26.11
C ARG A 390 30.92 -11.42 26.90
N ARG A 391 29.90 -10.58 26.71
CA ARG A 391 28.56 -10.76 27.27
C ARG A 391 27.57 -11.04 26.17
N ILE A 392 26.77 -12.11 26.32
CA ILE A 392 25.67 -12.45 25.43
C ILE A 392 24.37 -12.18 26.16
N ALA A 393 23.48 -11.46 25.51
CA ALA A 393 22.12 -11.23 25.99
C ALA A 393 21.17 -12.20 25.32
N ARG A 394 20.35 -12.91 26.10
CA ARG A 394 19.25 -13.75 25.63
C ARG A 394 17.93 -13.19 26.14
N TRP A 395 17.02 -12.90 25.23
CA TRP A 395 15.67 -12.51 25.58
C TRP A 395 14.88 -13.73 26.05
N GLU A 396 13.95 -13.57 26.99
CA GLU A 396 13.13 -14.69 27.50
C GLU A 396 12.39 -15.45 26.41
N HIS A 397 12.01 -14.76 25.30
CA HIS A 397 11.35 -15.33 24.12
C HIS A 397 12.31 -15.48 22.93
N GLU A 398 13.62 -15.60 23.15
CA GLU A 398 14.62 -15.76 22.09
C GLU A 398 14.35 -16.95 21.18
N ALA A 399 13.75 -18.03 21.73
CA ALA A 399 13.41 -19.23 20.96
C ALA A 399 12.50 -18.93 19.74
N VAL A 400 11.61 -17.94 19.86
CA VAL A 400 10.74 -17.51 18.74
C VAL A 400 11.58 -16.90 17.61
N LEU A 401 12.62 -16.10 17.97
CA LEU A 401 13.52 -15.49 17.00
C LEU A 401 14.41 -16.54 16.33
N GLU A 402 14.95 -17.48 17.11
CA GLU A 402 15.75 -18.61 16.62
C GLU A 402 14.91 -19.46 15.64
N ALA A 403 13.67 -19.84 16.03
CA ALA A 403 12.77 -20.59 15.16
C ALA A 403 12.43 -19.86 13.85
N ALA A 404 12.27 -18.53 13.89
CA ALA A 404 12.02 -17.73 12.69
C ALA A 404 13.24 -17.73 11.75
N GLN A 405 14.46 -17.66 12.28
CA GLN A 405 15.69 -17.72 11.47
C GLN A 405 15.91 -19.12 10.90
N ASP A 406 15.66 -20.18 11.66
CA ASP A 406 15.76 -21.57 11.20
C ASP A 406 14.76 -21.86 10.07
N ARG A 407 13.54 -21.36 10.18
CA ARG A 407 12.54 -21.46 9.11
C ARG A 407 13.02 -20.79 7.83
N LEU A 408 13.56 -19.58 7.96
CA LEU A 408 14.08 -18.82 6.81
C LEU A 408 15.29 -19.54 6.20
N GLY A 409 16.18 -20.11 7.02
CA GLY A 409 17.32 -20.90 6.54
C GLY A 409 16.91 -22.14 5.75
N ARG A 410 15.82 -22.81 6.17
CA ARG A 410 15.26 -23.96 5.45
C ARG A 410 14.48 -23.57 4.18
N ASN A 411 13.99 -22.34 4.08
CA ASN A 411 13.18 -21.86 2.97
C ASN A 411 13.70 -20.51 2.42
N PRO A 412 14.90 -20.47 1.84
CA PRO A 412 15.52 -19.21 1.39
C PRO A 412 14.75 -18.53 0.25
N ASP A 413 14.00 -19.30 -0.54
CA ASP A 413 13.21 -18.81 -1.66
C ASP A 413 12.06 -17.88 -1.25
N MET A 414 11.61 -17.95 0.02
CA MET A 414 10.53 -17.11 0.54
C MET A 414 10.82 -15.61 0.39
N MET A 415 12.09 -15.20 0.46
CA MET A 415 12.47 -13.80 0.24
C MET A 415 12.40 -13.39 -1.23
N THR A 416 12.60 -14.31 -2.15
CA THR A 416 12.39 -14.08 -3.59
C THR A 416 10.91 -13.96 -3.91
N VAL A 417 10.07 -14.86 -3.36
CA VAL A 417 8.60 -14.78 -3.46
C VAL A 417 8.10 -13.45 -2.90
N ARG A 418 8.54 -13.06 -1.70
CA ARG A 418 8.18 -11.77 -1.10
C ARG A 418 8.48 -10.62 -2.06
N ARG A 419 9.73 -10.55 -2.57
CA ARG A 419 10.18 -9.46 -3.44
C ARG A 419 9.33 -9.36 -4.71
N SER A 420 9.16 -10.46 -5.44
CA SER A 420 8.37 -10.48 -6.68
C SER A 420 6.92 -10.06 -6.45
N THR A 421 6.32 -10.44 -5.32
CA THR A 421 4.94 -10.11 -4.98
C THR A 421 4.75 -8.62 -4.72
N VAL A 422 5.53 -8.03 -3.80
CA VAL A 422 5.29 -6.65 -3.36
C VAL A 422 5.84 -5.60 -4.30
N GLU A 423 6.99 -5.86 -4.96
CA GLU A 423 7.56 -4.93 -5.94
C GLU A 423 6.63 -4.72 -7.14
N HIS A 424 6.05 -5.82 -7.66
CA HIS A 424 5.03 -5.75 -8.71
C HIS A 424 3.83 -4.91 -8.27
N THR A 425 3.32 -5.14 -7.06
CA THR A 425 2.13 -4.46 -6.52
C THR A 425 2.37 -2.96 -6.36
N PHE A 426 3.43 -2.56 -5.65
CA PHE A 426 3.76 -1.14 -5.47
C PHE A 426 4.19 -0.45 -6.76
N GLY A 427 4.88 -1.15 -7.65
CA GLY A 427 5.21 -0.66 -8.98
C GLY A 427 3.95 -0.34 -9.78
N THR A 428 2.96 -1.24 -9.77
CA THR A 428 1.67 -1.03 -10.45
C THR A 428 0.92 0.16 -9.85
N LEU A 429 0.77 0.23 -8.52
CA LEU A 429 0.09 1.34 -7.86
C LEU A 429 0.74 2.69 -8.19
N LYS A 430 2.07 2.82 -8.04
CA LYS A 430 2.77 4.09 -8.19
C LYS A 430 2.89 4.54 -9.64
N PHE A 431 3.31 3.65 -10.54
CA PHE A 431 3.64 4.02 -11.91
C PHE A 431 2.47 3.81 -12.87
N TRP A 432 1.87 2.62 -12.87
CA TRP A 432 0.80 2.31 -13.83
C TRP A 432 -0.53 2.94 -13.45
N MET A 433 -0.83 3.10 -12.16
CA MET A 433 -2.08 3.73 -11.69
C MET A 433 -1.88 5.20 -11.28
N GLY A 434 -0.64 5.70 -11.26
CA GLY A 434 -0.34 7.11 -11.00
C GLY A 434 -0.60 7.57 -9.57
N SER A 435 -0.52 6.66 -8.58
CA SER A 435 -0.83 6.96 -7.18
C SER A 435 0.39 7.30 -6.31
N ALA A 436 1.52 7.70 -6.92
CA ALA A 436 2.73 8.05 -6.15
C ALA A 436 2.56 9.26 -5.21
N HIS A 437 1.50 10.04 -5.40
CA HIS A 437 1.22 11.28 -4.70
C HIS A 437 -0.26 11.37 -4.34
N PHE A 438 -0.57 11.64 -3.08
CA PHE A 438 -1.92 11.84 -2.61
C PHE A 438 -2.49 13.21 -2.98
N LEU A 439 -3.79 13.27 -3.20
CA LEU A 439 -4.53 14.51 -3.48
C LEU A 439 -5.26 15.03 -2.23
N MET A 440 -5.49 14.18 -1.23
CA MET A 440 -6.11 14.54 0.04
C MET A 440 -5.05 14.82 1.11
N LYS A 441 -5.44 15.61 2.11
CA LYS A 441 -4.66 15.91 3.32
C LYS A 441 -5.26 15.19 4.51
N THR A 442 -4.48 15.03 5.56
CA THR A 442 -4.76 14.34 6.80
C THR A 442 -4.81 12.82 6.65
N LEU A 443 -4.31 12.12 7.65
CA LEU A 443 -4.21 10.66 7.66
C LEU A 443 -5.58 9.99 7.43
N HIS A 444 -6.64 10.55 8.05
CA HIS A 444 -8.00 10.03 7.90
C HIS A 444 -8.47 10.01 6.43
N ASN A 445 -8.25 11.10 5.71
CA ASN A 445 -8.68 11.23 4.31
C ASN A 445 -7.77 10.45 3.35
N VAL A 446 -6.46 10.45 3.62
CA VAL A 446 -5.48 9.71 2.83
C VAL A 446 -5.72 8.19 2.90
N LYS A 447 -6.16 7.68 4.06
CA LYS A 447 -6.61 6.28 4.19
C LYS A 447 -7.74 5.95 3.21
N THR A 448 -8.69 6.86 3.03
CA THR A 448 -9.80 6.69 2.08
C THR A 448 -9.32 6.71 0.63
N GLU A 449 -8.44 7.65 0.30
CA GLU A 449 -7.86 7.75 -1.04
C GLU A 449 -7.07 6.48 -1.40
N MET A 450 -6.26 5.96 -0.47
CA MET A 450 -5.52 4.71 -0.69
C MET A 450 -6.45 3.51 -0.86
N SER A 451 -7.55 3.46 -0.13
CA SER A 451 -8.55 2.38 -0.28
C SER A 451 -9.15 2.35 -1.69
N LEU A 452 -9.42 3.49 -2.30
CA LEU A 452 -9.88 3.56 -3.69
C LEU A 452 -8.81 3.07 -4.68
N HIS A 453 -7.54 3.37 -4.44
CA HIS A 453 -6.43 2.83 -5.24
C HIS A 453 -6.33 1.31 -5.12
N VAL A 454 -6.42 0.78 -3.90
CA VAL A 454 -6.36 -0.67 -3.64
C VAL A 454 -7.54 -1.39 -4.28
N LEU A 455 -8.77 -0.85 -4.13
CA LEU A 455 -9.97 -1.41 -4.77
C LEU A 455 -9.80 -1.51 -6.29
N SER A 456 -9.38 -0.41 -6.92
CA SER A 456 -9.18 -0.36 -8.37
C SER A 456 -8.02 -1.25 -8.83
N TYR A 457 -6.95 -1.36 -8.04
CA TYR A 457 -5.87 -2.31 -8.31
C TYR A 457 -6.40 -3.75 -8.32
N ASN A 458 -7.12 -4.15 -7.28
CA ASN A 458 -7.66 -5.49 -7.16
C ASN A 458 -8.68 -5.80 -8.26
N MET A 459 -9.57 -4.85 -8.59
CA MET A 459 -10.52 -5.01 -9.70
C MET A 459 -9.81 -5.25 -11.04
N LYS A 460 -8.81 -4.42 -11.37
CA LYS A 460 -7.98 -4.61 -12.59
C LYS A 460 -7.29 -5.96 -12.59
N ARG A 461 -6.76 -6.37 -11.46
CA ARG A 461 -6.06 -7.65 -11.33
C ARG A 461 -7.01 -8.82 -11.57
N VAL A 462 -8.18 -8.80 -10.94
CA VAL A 462 -9.19 -9.87 -11.08
C VAL A 462 -9.77 -9.90 -12.49
N MET A 463 -10.09 -8.75 -13.09
CA MET A 463 -10.50 -8.70 -14.50
C MET A 463 -9.44 -9.26 -15.45
N LYS A 464 -8.15 -9.08 -15.14
CA LYS A 464 -7.07 -9.69 -15.94
C LYS A 464 -7.00 -11.21 -15.76
N ILE A 465 -7.37 -11.76 -14.61
CA ILE A 465 -7.31 -13.19 -14.29
C ILE A 465 -8.53 -13.93 -14.86
N LEU A 466 -9.74 -13.41 -14.62
CA LEU A 466 -11.00 -14.06 -14.95
C LEU A 466 -11.64 -13.55 -16.27
N GLY A 467 -11.16 -12.44 -16.81
CA GLY A 467 -11.89 -11.64 -17.78
C GLY A 467 -13.08 -10.90 -17.15
N VAL A 468 -13.65 -9.94 -17.87
CA VAL A 468 -14.86 -9.23 -17.41
C VAL A 468 -16.06 -10.18 -17.28
N PRO A 469 -16.37 -11.05 -18.26
CA PRO A 469 -17.49 -11.98 -18.14
C PRO A 469 -17.36 -12.95 -16.96
N GLY A 470 -16.15 -13.49 -16.73
CA GLY A 470 -15.88 -14.40 -15.62
C GLY A 470 -16.06 -13.74 -14.25
N LEU A 471 -15.67 -12.47 -14.11
CA LEU A 471 -15.87 -11.73 -12.86
C LEU A 471 -17.34 -11.40 -12.64
N LEU A 472 -18.08 -10.99 -13.67
CA LEU A 472 -19.53 -10.77 -13.61
C LEU A 472 -20.24 -12.04 -13.14
N GLN A 473 -19.95 -13.19 -13.75
CA GLN A 473 -20.51 -14.47 -13.35
C GLN A 473 -20.18 -14.83 -11.88
N ALA A 474 -18.95 -14.62 -11.43
CA ALA A 474 -18.56 -14.88 -10.05
C ALA A 474 -19.34 -14.01 -9.04
N MET A 475 -19.65 -12.77 -9.41
CA MET A 475 -20.47 -11.87 -8.59
C MET A 475 -21.95 -12.27 -8.58
N ASP A 476 -22.54 -12.66 -9.72
CA ASP A 476 -23.93 -13.10 -9.82
C ASP A 476 -24.19 -14.37 -9.00
N VAL A 477 -23.31 -15.35 -9.10
CA VAL A 477 -23.40 -16.57 -8.27
C VAL A 477 -23.29 -16.23 -6.79
N ALA A 478 -22.43 -15.28 -6.42
CA ALA A 478 -22.27 -14.84 -5.04
C ALA A 478 -23.54 -14.14 -4.49
N ALA A 479 -24.19 -13.31 -5.32
CA ALA A 479 -25.46 -12.65 -4.96
C ALA A 479 -26.57 -13.68 -4.75
N TYR A 480 -26.66 -14.66 -5.64
CA TYR A 480 -27.63 -15.76 -5.55
C TYR A 480 -27.44 -16.56 -4.25
N LEU A 481 -26.22 -17.00 -3.95
CA LEU A 481 -25.91 -17.72 -2.72
C LEU A 481 -26.18 -16.90 -1.45
N SER A 482 -25.92 -15.61 -1.46
CA SER A 482 -26.20 -14.71 -0.35
C SER A 482 -27.71 -14.54 -0.09
N LEU A 483 -28.51 -14.52 -1.15
CA LEU A 483 -29.98 -14.45 -1.07
C LEU A 483 -30.54 -15.71 -0.40
N PHE A 484 -30.05 -16.92 -0.78
CA PHE A 484 -30.47 -18.17 -0.15
C PHE A 484 -30.08 -18.26 1.33
N ALA A 485 -28.90 -17.78 1.69
CA ALA A 485 -28.48 -17.71 3.09
C ALA A 485 -29.36 -16.77 3.93
N ARG A 486 -29.86 -15.68 3.35
CA ARG A 486 -30.78 -14.74 4.02
C ARG A 486 -32.21 -15.28 4.18
N ILE A 487 -32.68 -16.10 3.22
CA ILE A 487 -34.04 -16.67 3.24
C ILE A 487 -34.14 -17.87 4.20
N GLY A 488 -33.02 -18.29 4.80
CA GLY A 488 -33.05 -19.31 5.87
C GLY A 488 -33.45 -20.72 5.41
N VAL A 489 -33.40 -21.01 4.11
CA VAL A 489 -33.66 -22.35 3.60
C VAL A 489 -32.46 -23.24 3.90
N ARG A 490 -32.44 -23.84 5.11
CA ARG A 490 -31.67 -25.06 5.39
C ARG A 490 -32.29 -26.24 4.66
N GLY A 491 -32.29 -26.19 3.33
CA GLY A 491 -32.69 -27.26 2.44
C GLY A 491 -31.43 -27.84 1.79
N ALA A 492 -31.15 -29.09 2.07
CA ALA A 492 -30.04 -29.85 1.59
C ALA A 492 -29.82 -29.62 0.08
N LEU A 493 -28.74 -28.92 -0.28
CA LEU A 493 -28.16 -28.98 -1.61
C LEU A 493 -27.73 -30.44 -1.84
N LYS A 494 -28.65 -31.27 -2.42
CA LYS A 494 -28.25 -32.53 -3.04
C LYS A 494 -27.22 -32.15 -4.11
N ARG A 495 -25.98 -32.57 -3.91
CA ARG A 495 -24.96 -32.56 -4.96
C ARG A 495 -25.58 -33.13 -6.23
N PRO A 496 -25.44 -32.52 -7.40
CA PRO A 496 -25.79 -33.18 -8.64
C PRO A 496 -24.99 -34.49 -8.67
N LYS A 497 -25.70 -35.61 -8.80
CA LYS A 497 -25.07 -36.92 -8.99
C LYS A 497 -24.15 -36.79 -10.20
N SER A 498 -22.87 -37.12 -10.02
CA SER A 498 -21.99 -37.43 -11.13
C SER A 498 -22.75 -38.36 -12.10
N PRO A 499 -22.60 -38.21 -13.44
CA PRO A 499 -23.20 -39.14 -14.38
C PRO A 499 -22.75 -40.54 -13.97
N SER A 500 -23.70 -41.42 -13.68
CA SER A 500 -23.46 -42.82 -13.40
C SER A 500 -22.73 -43.44 -14.61
N GLU A 501 -21.65 -44.16 -14.32
CA GLU A 501 -20.99 -45.02 -15.30
C GLU A 501 -22.05 -45.91 -15.98
N PRO A 502 -21.97 -46.07 -17.35
CA PRO A 502 -22.90 -46.94 -18.06
C PRO A 502 -22.61 -48.40 -17.69
N SER A 503 -23.67 -49.10 -17.29
CA SER A 503 -23.69 -50.54 -17.13
C SER A 503 -23.19 -51.27 -18.38
N PRO A 504 -22.40 -52.36 -18.25
CA PRO A 504 -21.82 -53.07 -19.37
C PRO A 504 -22.81 -54.04 -20.00
N ARG A 505 -23.69 -53.58 -20.91
CA ARG A 505 -24.46 -54.46 -21.80
C ARG A 505 -25.09 -53.61 -22.91
N ASP A 506 -24.36 -53.36 -23.99
CA ASP A 506 -24.82 -53.47 -25.40
C ASP A 506 -23.66 -53.16 -26.39
N PRO A 507 -23.27 -54.09 -27.25
CA PRO A 507 -22.22 -53.86 -28.24
C PRO A 507 -22.83 -53.34 -29.54
N ARG A 508 -22.81 -52.05 -29.79
CA ARG A 508 -22.98 -51.51 -31.15
C ARG A 508 -21.89 -50.47 -31.48
N PRO A 509 -21.44 -50.41 -32.77
CA PRO A 509 -20.08 -50.03 -33.09
C PRO A 509 -19.86 -48.52 -33.11
N VAL A 510 -18.75 -48.13 -32.49
CA VAL A 510 -18.13 -46.79 -32.56
C VAL A 510 -17.67 -46.51 -34.01
N ARG A 511 -18.49 -45.80 -34.76
CA ARG A 511 -18.04 -45.06 -35.95
C ARG A 511 -18.90 -43.81 -36.09
N GLU A 512 -18.21 -42.66 -36.14
CA GLU A 512 -18.73 -41.28 -36.33
C GLU A 512 -18.75 -40.38 -35.07
N ILE A 513 -17.62 -40.12 -34.46
CA ILE A 513 -17.31 -38.82 -33.78
C ILE A 513 -15.79 -38.62 -33.84
N ARG A 514 -15.22 -38.55 -35.06
CA ARG A 514 -13.83 -38.13 -35.27
C ARG A 514 -13.66 -37.15 -36.44
N ALA A 515 -14.67 -36.37 -36.75
CA ALA A 515 -14.62 -35.44 -37.88
C ALA A 515 -14.83 -33.94 -37.50
N TYR A 516 -15.00 -33.59 -36.25
CA TYR A 516 -15.22 -32.16 -35.87
C TYR A 516 -14.10 -31.51 -35.06
N ALA A 517 -13.02 -32.22 -34.73
CA ALA A 517 -11.91 -31.68 -33.97
C ALA A 517 -10.62 -31.41 -34.78
N ALA A 518 -10.64 -31.59 -36.10
CA ALA A 518 -9.43 -31.46 -36.92
C ALA A 518 -9.41 -30.26 -37.88
N THR A 519 -10.43 -29.38 -37.87
CA THR A 519 -10.51 -28.25 -38.81
C THR A 519 -10.28 -26.88 -38.17
N SER A 520 -10.04 -26.81 -36.86
CA SER A 520 -9.80 -25.53 -36.15
C SER A 520 -8.32 -25.26 -35.79
N LEU A 521 -7.38 -26.15 -36.13
CA LEU A 521 -5.96 -26.04 -35.75
C LEU A 521 -5.00 -25.88 -36.96
N ARG A 522 -5.50 -25.43 -38.10
CA ARG A 522 -4.65 -25.09 -39.26
C ARG A 522 -5.01 -23.75 -39.89
N ARG A 523 -5.03 -22.69 -39.14
CA ARG A 523 -4.89 -21.29 -39.64
C ARG A 523 -4.30 -20.44 -38.56
N GLY A 524 -2.98 -20.31 -38.53
CA GLY A 524 -2.31 -19.40 -37.62
C GLY A 524 -0.83 -19.65 -37.42
N LEU A 525 -0.12 -20.01 -38.47
CA LEU A 525 1.35 -19.94 -38.52
C LEU A 525 1.76 -19.42 -39.89
N ALA A 526 1.91 -18.13 -40.00
CA ALA A 526 2.75 -17.50 -41.02
C ALA A 526 3.42 -16.29 -40.33
N ASN A 527 4.66 -16.45 -39.96
CA ASN A 527 5.62 -15.38 -39.73
C ASN A 527 5.86 -14.64 -41.05
N PRO A 528 6.06 -13.31 -41.04
CA PRO A 528 7.27 -12.84 -41.67
C PRO A 528 7.94 -11.68 -40.92
N GLY A 529 9.28 -11.71 -40.89
CA GLY A 529 10.14 -10.55 -41.04
C GLY A 529 10.78 -10.01 -39.79
N GLU A 530 11.92 -10.55 -39.43
CA GLU A 530 13.03 -9.85 -38.82
C GLU A 530 13.32 -8.56 -39.63
N THR A 531 13.35 -7.42 -38.98
CA THR A 531 14.17 -6.26 -39.37
C THR A 531 14.88 -5.72 -38.15
N ASP A 532 16.15 -5.93 -38.22
CA ASP A 532 17.27 -5.34 -37.49
C ASP A 532 17.15 -3.82 -37.43
N PHE A 533 17.25 -3.24 -36.22
CA PHE A 533 17.57 -1.82 -35.98
C PHE A 533 18.52 -1.71 -34.81
N SER A 534 19.79 -1.91 -35.12
CA SER A 534 20.91 -1.35 -34.36
C SER A 534 21.21 0.06 -34.88
N HIS A 535 21.67 0.92 -33.95
CA HIS A 535 22.26 2.27 -34.09
C HIS A 535 21.31 3.49 -33.96
N HIS A 536 21.35 4.14 -32.80
CA HIS A 536 22.06 5.39 -32.54
C HIS A 536 21.87 5.86 -31.09
N LEU A 537 22.92 5.67 -30.30
CA LEU A 537 23.24 6.51 -29.12
C LEU A 537 24.06 7.70 -29.63
N GLY A 538 23.72 8.93 -29.21
CA GLY A 538 24.56 10.09 -29.37
C GLY A 538 23.80 11.42 -29.23
N ARG A 539 23.65 11.88 -28.06
CA ARG A 539 23.91 13.20 -27.41
C ARG A 539 22.94 13.48 -26.28
#